data_3623b773f42562d3d32d5ec2a9700d73
#
_entry.id   3623b773f42562d3d32d5ec2a9700d73
#
_cell.length_a   1.000
_cell.length_b   1.000
_cell.length_c   1.000
_cell.angle_alpha   90.00
_cell.angle_beta   90.00
_cell.angle_gamma   90.00
#
_symmetry.space_group_name_H-M   'P 1'
#
loop_
_entity.id
_entity.type
_entity.pdbx_description
1 polymer ?
#
loop_
_entity_poly.entity_id
_entity_poly.type
_entity_poly.pdbx_seq_one_letter_code
_entity_poly.pdbx_strand_id
1 'polypeptide(L)'
;MSAQIVSVFPDFCPSVPSSLDFSQYTVFPGFCDMHVHLREPGFSYKETVFSGSRAAARGGYTTVCPMPNLSPVPDCAAHLREELALIARDAAIEVIPYGAVTVNEAGKELAALDEMPEAVAFSDDGRGIQDEDMMRKAMIKVKSLGKILAAHCEDNSLLHGGVIHDGAYAAAHGLPGICSESEWRPIARDLCLAAETGCSYHVCHISCKESVALIREAKAAGVDVTCETAPHYLLLDENDLQPHGRFKMNPPLRSEKDREALLEGLCDGTIDMIATDHAPHSAEEKARGLEKSPFGVVGIETAFPLLYTYLVKAGVISLERLVALLCDNPRRRFRLPLGNGFSVWDLNEAYRIDPAEFISLGRATPFEGMQVYGRCKFTQVGGRTAWEEK
;
A
#
# COMPACT_ATOMS: atom_id res chain seq x y z
N MET A 1 -23.42 27.79 0.92
CA MET A 1 -22.22 27.70 0.04
C MET A 1 -22.00 26.22 -0.24
N SER A 2 -21.62 25.82 -1.45
CA SER A 2 -21.37 24.42 -1.78
C SER A 2 -20.00 24.00 -1.24
N ALA A 3 -19.86 22.73 -0.80
CA ALA A 3 -18.58 22.15 -0.42
C ALA A 3 -17.57 22.27 -1.58
N GLN A 4 -16.29 22.43 -1.26
CA GLN A 4 -15.24 22.36 -2.26
C GLN A 4 -15.06 20.90 -2.67
N ILE A 5 -15.31 20.57 -3.93
CA ILE A 5 -15.08 19.23 -4.48
C ILE A 5 -13.74 19.24 -5.22
N VAL A 6 -12.83 18.37 -4.82
CA VAL A 6 -11.55 18.15 -5.51
C VAL A 6 -11.58 16.77 -6.14
N SER A 7 -11.65 16.74 -7.46
CA SER A 7 -11.64 15.51 -8.23
C SER A 7 -11.03 15.77 -9.61
N VAL A 8 -10.26 14.82 -10.11
CA VAL A 8 -9.81 14.79 -11.51
C VAL A 8 -10.79 14.05 -12.43
N PHE A 9 -11.88 13.49 -11.87
CA PHE A 9 -12.96 12.90 -12.64
C PHE A 9 -14.04 13.95 -12.94
N PRO A 10 -14.28 14.32 -14.21
CA PRO A 10 -15.24 15.37 -14.59
C PRO A 10 -16.68 15.08 -14.11
N ASP A 11 -17.05 13.81 -14.04
CA ASP A 11 -18.41 13.36 -13.72
C ASP A 11 -18.59 12.99 -12.24
N PHE A 12 -17.59 13.24 -11.40
CA PHE A 12 -17.69 12.97 -9.96
C PHE A 12 -18.65 13.96 -9.31
N CYS A 13 -19.83 13.49 -8.98
CA CYS A 13 -20.87 14.28 -8.30
C CYS A 13 -21.43 13.44 -7.14
N PRO A 14 -20.83 13.56 -5.93
CA PRO A 14 -21.28 12.77 -4.79
C PRO A 14 -22.66 13.21 -4.33
N SER A 15 -23.55 12.27 -4.04
CA SER A 15 -24.83 12.53 -3.42
C SER A 15 -24.64 12.78 -1.92
N VAL A 16 -24.29 14.01 -1.58
CA VAL A 16 -24.11 14.43 -0.17
C VAL A 16 -25.48 14.51 0.50
N PRO A 17 -25.69 13.88 1.67
CA PRO A 17 -26.93 14.01 2.41
C PRO A 17 -27.25 15.47 2.74
N SER A 18 -28.45 15.93 2.45
CA SER A 18 -28.88 17.30 2.67
C SER A 18 -28.95 17.70 4.17
N SER A 19 -28.86 16.74 5.05
CA SER A 19 -28.80 16.93 6.52
C SER A 19 -27.44 17.34 7.04
N LEU A 20 -26.36 17.24 6.22
CA LEU A 20 -24.99 17.55 6.61
C LEU A 20 -24.51 18.82 5.89
N ASP A 21 -24.09 19.81 6.66
CA ASP A 21 -23.46 21.02 6.12
C ASP A 21 -21.95 20.80 5.96
N PHE A 22 -21.52 20.51 4.75
CA PHE A 22 -20.11 20.37 4.39
C PHE A 22 -19.51 21.65 3.78
N SER A 23 -20.17 22.79 3.90
CA SER A 23 -19.78 24.03 3.22
C SER A 23 -18.38 24.53 3.51
N GLN A 24 -17.79 24.13 4.65
CA GLN A 24 -16.43 24.48 5.05
C GLN A 24 -15.42 23.33 4.90
N TYR A 25 -15.85 22.22 4.35
CA TYR A 25 -15.02 21.02 4.19
C TYR A 25 -14.67 20.78 2.73
N THR A 26 -13.62 19.98 2.51
CA THR A 26 -13.23 19.50 1.20
C THR A 26 -13.72 18.08 1.00
N VAL A 27 -14.33 17.82 -0.15
CA VAL A 27 -14.84 16.50 -0.54
C VAL A 27 -13.92 15.90 -1.59
N PHE A 28 -13.47 14.68 -1.33
CA PHE A 28 -12.68 13.89 -2.27
C PHE A 28 -13.46 12.65 -2.73
N PRO A 29 -13.22 12.17 -3.97
CA PRO A 29 -13.57 10.80 -4.31
C PRO A 29 -12.88 9.86 -3.33
N GLY A 30 -13.52 8.75 -2.99
CA GLY A 30 -12.95 7.81 -2.03
C GLY A 30 -11.61 7.26 -2.48
N PHE A 31 -10.62 7.28 -1.62
CA PHE A 31 -9.28 6.79 -1.91
C PHE A 31 -9.30 5.27 -2.13
N CYS A 32 -8.29 4.79 -2.84
CA CYS A 32 -8.10 3.38 -3.19
C CYS A 32 -6.68 2.96 -2.83
N ASP A 33 -6.53 1.98 -1.93
CA ASP A 33 -5.24 1.46 -1.52
C ASP A 33 -5.03 0.06 -2.11
N MET A 34 -4.00 -0.08 -2.91
CA MET A 34 -3.71 -1.33 -3.60
C MET A 34 -2.85 -2.29 -2.78
N HIS A 35 -2.40 -1.89 -1.58
CA HIS A 35 -1.49 -2.70 -0.78
C HIS A 35 -1.78 -2.57 0.71
N VAL A 36 -2.55 -3.50 1.24
CA VAL A 36 -2.89 -3.56 2.67
C VAL A 36 -2.87 -5.01 3.17
N HIS A 37 -2.82 -5.20 4.49
CA HIS A 37 -2.87 -6.52 5.12
C HIS A 37 -3.99 -6.57 6.16
N LEU A 38 -5.13 -7.17 5.81
CA LEU A 38 -6.26 -7.32 6.71
C LEU A 38 -6.17 -8.56 7.62
N ARG A 39 -5.15 -9.40 7.41
CA ARG A 39 -4.77 -10.49 8.30
C ARG A 39 -5.82 -11.60 8.51
N GLU A 40 -6.96 -11.56 7.86
CA GLU A 40 -7.99 -12.60 7.89
C GLU A 40 -8.20 -13.20 6.51
N PRO A 41 -8.29 -14.54 6.46
CA PRO A 41 -8.23 -15.52 7.56
C PRO A 41 -6.83 -15.77 8.14
N GLY A 42 -6.77 -16.32 9.34
CA GLY A 42 -5.57 -16.92 9.95
C GLY A 42 -4.85 -16.07 11.01
N PHE A 43 -4.90 -14.74 10.94
CA PHE A 43 -4.13 -13.86 11.81
C PHE A 43 -4.97 -12.74 12.44
N SER A 44 -6.25 -13.03 12.74
CA SER A 44 -7.23 -12.05 13.27
C SER A 44 -6.81 -11.39 14.58
N TYR A 45 -5.82 -11.93 15.29
CA TYR A 45 -5.25 -11.27 16.46
C TYR A 45 -4.36 -10.04 16.13
N LYS A 46 -3.98 -9.87 14.87
CA LYS A 46 -3.21 -8.71 14.38
C LYS A 46 -4.12 -7.65 13.78
N GLU A 47 -5.12 -8.08 13.00
CA GLU A 47 -6.12 -7.24 12.36
C GLU A 47 -7.28 -8.12 11.90
N THR A 48 -8.45 -7.52 11.68
CA THR A 48 -9.62 -8.18 11.09
C THR A 48 -10.12 -7.40 9.88
N VAL A 49 -10.88 -8.04 9.00
CA VAL A 49 -11.59 -7.35 7.92
C VAL A 49 -12.46 -6.22 8.49
N PHE A 50 -13.12 -6.47 9.63
CA PHE A 50 -13.98 -5.47 10.28
C PHE A 50 -13.20 -4.25 10.76
N SER A 51 -12.12 -4.43 11.54
CA SER A 51 -11.35 -3.31 12.09
C SER A 51 -10.53 -2.60 11.02
N GLY A 52 -9.84 -3.34 10.14
CA GLY A 52 -9.01 -2.77 9.08
C GLY A 52 -9.83 -2.00 8.03
N SER A 53 -11.00 -2.50 7.61
CA SER A 53 -11.87 -1.77 6.68
C SER A 53 -12.45 -0.49 7.28
N ARG A 54 -12.70 -0.46 8.58
CA ARG A 54 -13.12 0.76 9.30
C ARG A 54 -11.97 1.74 9.51
N ALA A 55 -10.77 1.24 9.76
CA ALA A 55 -9.56 2.06 9.79
C ALA A 55 -9.31 2.72 8.44
N ALA A 56 -9.48 1.97 7.36
CA ALA A 56 -9.42 2.49 6.00
C ALA A 56 -10.49 3.57 5.75
N ALA A 57 -11.73 3.33 6.17
CA ALA A 57 -12.80 4.34 6.06
C ALA A 57 -12.47 5.62 6.81
N ARG A 58 -11.87 5.54 8.02
CA ARG A 58 -11.37 6.70 8.75
C ARG A 58 -10.25 7.43 8.02
N GLY A 59 -9.42 6.70 7.27
CA GLY A 59 -8.40 7.27 6.38
C GLY A 59 -8.95 7.83 5.06
N GLY A 60 -10.28 7.82 4.84
CA GLY A 60 -10.93 8.32 3.63
C GLY A 60 -10.93 7.33 2.46
N TYR A 61 -10.50 6.10 2.70
CA TYR A 61 -10.51 5.04 1.69
C TYR A 61 -11.89 4.44 1.54
N THR A 62 -12.29 4.19 0.31
CA THR A 62 -13.54 3.50 -0.03
C THR A 62 -13.31 2.15 -0.69
N THR A 63 -12.06 1.88 -1.09
CA THR A 63 -11.63 0.60 -1.67
C THR A 63 -10.25 0.26 -1.15
N VAL A 64 -10.03 -0.98 -0.75
CA VAL A 64 -8.73 -1.53 -0.39
C VAL A 64 -8.52 -2.91 -0.99
N CYS A 65 -7.27 -3.24 -1.31
CA CYS A 65 -6.92 -4.52 -1.91
C CYS A 65 -5.92 -5.26 -1.00
N PRO A 66 -6.39 -6.22 -0.19
CA PRO A 66 -5.53 -6.98 0.71
C PRO A 66 -4.66 -7.99 -0.02
N MET A 67 -3.38 -8.05 0.41
CA MET A 67 -2.38 -8.99 -0.07
C MET A 67 -2.65 -10.42 0.42
N PRO A 68 -2.20 -11.46 -0.33
CA PRO A 68 -2.60 -12.85 -0.13
C PRO A 68 -1.86 -13.60 0.99
N ASN A 69 -0.98 -12.95 1.75
CA ASN A 69 -0.18 -13.60 2.81
C ASN A 69 -1.01 -13.97 4.06
N LEU A 70 -1.96 -14.85 3.87
CA LEU A 70 -2.98 -15.30 4.82
C LEU A 70 -2.81 -16.81 5.19
N SER A 71 -3.70 -17.33 6.01
CA SER A 71 -3.76 -18.76 6.34
C SER A 71 -5.22 -19.22 6.44
N PRO A 72 -5.71 -19.98 5.44
CA PRO A 72 -4.99 -20.42 4.26
C PRO A 72 -4.62 -19.28 3.30
N VAL A 73 -3.54 -19.48 2.53
CA VAL A 73 -3.18 -18.61 1.42
C VAL A 73 -4.25 -18.72 0.31
N PRO A 74 -4.78 -17.64 -0.26
CA PRO A 74 -5.77 -17.69 -1.36
C PRO A 74 -5.09 -18.09 -2.71
N ASP A 75 -4.65 -19.35 -2.79
CA ASP A 75 -3.97 -19.97 -3.94
C ASP A 75 -4.89 -20.85 -4.80
N CYS A 76 -6.14 -20.95 -4.41
CA CYS A 76 -7.20 -21.66 -5.14
C CYS A 76 -8.58 -21.05 -4.81
N ALA A 77 -9.59 -21.42 -5.62
CA ALA A 77 -10.95 -20.93 -5.43
C ALA A 77 -11.55 -21.22 -4.04
N ALA A 78 -11.16 -22.31 -3.39
CA ALA A 78 -11.67 -22.65 -2.07
C ALA A 78 -11.17 -21.67 -1.02
N HIS A 79 -9.86 -21.41 -0.98
CA HIS A 79 -9.24 -20.49 -0.04
C HIS A 79 -9.66 -19.02 -0.28
N LEU A 80 -9.71 -18.59 -1.55
CA LEU A 80 -10.22 -17.25 -1.88
C LEU A 80 -11.67 -17.05 -1.42
N ARG A 81 -12.53 -18.08 -1.55
CA ARG A 81 -13.92 -17.99 -1.08
C ARG A 81 -14.04 -17.86 0.44
N GLU A 82 -13.11 -18.42 1.22
CA GLU A 82 -13.07 -18.21 2.67
C GLU A 82 -12.84 -16.73 3.00
N GLU A 83 -11.87 -16.09 2.35
CA GLU A 83 -11.60 -14.66 2.50
C GLU A 83 -12.79 -13.81 2.04
N LEU A 84 -13.34 -14.09 0.85
CA LEU A 84 -14.51 -13.37 0.33
C LEU A 84 -15.75 -13.49 1.23
N ALA A 85 -15.92 -14.60 1.91
CA ALA A 85 -17.02 -14.78 2.88
C ALA A 85 -16.86 -13.88 4.12
N LEU A 86 -15.61 -13.70 4.60
CA LEU A 86 -15.30 -12.76 5.68
C LEU A 86 -15.50 -11.31 5.22
N ILE A 87 -15.04 -10.98 4.02
CA ILE A 87 -15.23 -9.66 3.42
C ILE A 87 -16.72 -9.33 3.29
N ALA A 88 -17.52 -10.24 2.74
CA ALA A 88 -18.97 -10.03 2.56
C ALA A 88 -19.72 -9.82 3.89
N ARG A 89 -19.23 -10.44 4.98
CA ARG A 89 -19.83 -10.33 6.32
C ARG A 89 -19.44 -9.04 7.05
N ASP A 90 -18.16 -8.65 6.98
CA ASP A 90 -17.55 -7.74 7.95
C ASP A 90 -17.04 -6.42 7.35
N ALA A 91 -16.89 -6.31 6.02
CA ALA A 91 -16.29 -5.14 5.41
C ALA A 91 -17.19 -3.90 5.48
N ALA A 92 -16.64 -2.79 5.96
CA ALA A 92 -17.30 -1.49 5.99
C ALA A 92 -17.21 -0.73 4.65
N ILE A 93 -16.21 -1.05 3.83
CA ILE A 93 -15.91 -0.47 2.52
C ILE A 93 -15.74 -1.58 1.49
N GLU A 94 -15.47 -1.22 0.24
CA GLU A 94 -15.14 -2.20 -0.79
C GLU A 94 -13.76 -2.83 -0.52
N VAL A 95 -13.71 -4.16 -0.47
CA VAL A 95 -12.47 -4.93 -0.27
C VAL A 95 -12.36 -5.94 -1.40
N ILE A 96 -11.31 -5.86 -2.19
CA ILE A 96 -11.08 -6.70 -3.37
C ILE A 96 -9.73 -7.39 -3.23
N PRO A 97 -9.69 -8.68 -2.86
CA PRO A 97 -8.44 -9.35 -2.50
C PRO A 97 -7.55 -9.68 -3.70
N TYR A 98 -6.27 -9.85 -3.43
CA TYR A 98 -5.32 -10.50 -4.33
C TYR A 98 -5.45 -12.02 -4.22
N GLY A 99 -5.14 -12.72 -5.33
CA GLY A 99 -4.82 -14.16 -5.29
C GLY A 99 -3.32 -14.37 -5.22
N ALA A 100 -2.87 -15.49 -4.65
CA ALA A 100 -1.47 -15.86 -4.67
C ALA A 100 -1.06 -16.31 -6.08
N VAL A 101 0.19 -16.01 -6.48
CA VAL A 101 0.77 -16.47 -7.74
C VAL A 101 1.15 -17.94 -7.66
N THR A 102 1.73 -18.36 -6.53
CA THR A 102 2.21 -19.73 -6.34
C THR A 102 1.53 -20.40 -5.15
N VAL A 103 1.46 -21.71 -5.16
CA VAL A 103 0.89 -22.51 -4.07
C VAL A 103 1.60 -22.19 -2.76
N ASN A 104 0.83 -21.77 -1.75
CA ASN A 104 1.33 -21.33 -0.44
C ASN A 104 2.38 -20.21 -0.50
N GLU A 105 2.42 -19.42 -1.59
CA GLU A 105 3.46 -18.39 -1.84
C GLU A 105 4.87 -18.98 -1.75
N ALA A 106 5.04 -20.22 -2.15
CA ALA A 106 6.31 -20.95 -1.99
C ALA A 106 7.27 -20.78 -3.18
N GLY A 107 6.85 -20.12 -4.27
CA GLY A 107 7.66 -19.85 -5.46
C GLY A 107 8.02 -21.11 -6.28
N LYS A 108 7.30 -22.25 -6.10
CA LYS A 108 7.66 -23.54 -6.69
C LYS A 108 6.67 -24.09 -7.70
N GLU A 109 5.39 -23.81 -7.52
CA GLU A 109 4.29 -24.30 -8.34
C GLU A 109 3.25 -23.19 -8.49
N LEU A 110 2.72 -22.99 -9.70
CA LEU A 110 1.67 -21.99 -9.92
C LEU A 110 0.41 -22.38 -9.17
N ALA A 111 -0.21 -21.40 -8.54
CA ALA A 111 -1.53 -21.50 -7.96
C ALA A 111 -2.62 -21.72 -9.03
N ALA A 112 -3.84 -22.03 -8.61
CA ALA A 112 -4.98 -22.24 -9.52
C ALA A 112 -5.57 -20.91 -10.01
N LEU A 113 -4.76 -20.09 -10.68
CA LEU A 113 -5.07 -18.71 -11.07
C LEU A 113 -6.38 -18.58 -11.88
N ASP A 114 -6.68 -19.56 -12.76
CA ASP A 114 -7.92 -19.57 -13.55
C ASP A 114 -9.19 -19.68 -12.70
N GLU A 115 -9.06 -20.23 -11.51
CA GLU A 115 -10.18 -20.48 -10.59
C GLU A 115 -10.48 -19.31 -9.69
N MET A 116 -9.69 -18.20 -9.79
CA MET A 116 -9.78 -17.02 -8.92
C MET A 116 -10.09 -15.74 -9.72
N PRO A 117 -11.17 -15.68 -10.51
CA PRO A 117 -11.51 -14.51 -11.33
C PRO A 117 -11.83 -13.27 -10.50
N GLU A 118 -12.27 -13.44 -9.24
CA GLU A 118 -12.61 -12.37 -8.31
C GLU A 118 -11.36 -11.63 -7.78
N ALA A 119 -10.17 -12.25 -7.84
CA ALA A 119 -8.93 -11.60 -7.43
C ALA A 119 -8.67 -10.35 -8.30
N VAL A 120 -8.30 -9.22 -7.65
CA VAL A 120 -7.99 -7.97 -8.36
C VAL A 120 -6.75 -8.14 -9.25
N ALA A 121 -5.76 -8.82 -8.74
CA ALA A 121 -4.49 -9.15 -9.36
C ALA A 121 -3.86 -10.33 -8.62
N PHE A 122 -2.63 -10.71 -8.96
CA PHE A 122 -1.92 -11.83 -8.31
C PHE A 122 -0.59 -11.36 -7.74
N SER A 123 -0.27 -11.85 -6.53
CA SER A 123 0.97 -11.53 -5.82
C SER A 123 1.43 -12.70 -4.95
N ASP A 124 2.74 -12.82 -4.69
CA ASP A 124 3.33 -13.60 -3.60
C ASP A 124 3.99 -12.60 -2.63
N ASP A 125 3.19 -11.68 -2.10
CA ASP A 125 3.67 -10.58 -1.27
C ASP A 125 4.36 -11.05 0.00
N GLY A 126 5.46 -10.35 0.37
CA GLY A 126 6.28 -10.65 1.53
C GLY A 126 7.25 -11.84 1.33
N ARG A 127 7.24 -12.52 0.16
CA ARG A 127 8.14 -13.63 -0.16
C ARG A 127 8.89 -13.46 -1.47
N GLY A 128 8.21 -12.90 -2.49
CA GLY A 128 8.73 -12.75 -3.84
C GLY A 128 9.03 -14.08 -4.55
N ILE A 129 9.02 -14.08 -5.86
CA ILE A 129 9.37 -15.25 -6.68
C ILE A 129 10.85 -15.20 -7.01
N GLN A 130 11.64 -16.14 -6.45
CA GLN A 130 13.10 -16.15 -6.58
C GLN A 130 13.58 -16.76 -7.90
N ASP A 131 12.86 -17.77 -8.40
CA ASP A 131 13.22 -18.49 -9.62
C ASP A 131 12.73 -17.74 -10.87
N GLU A 132 13.65 -17.46 -11.81
CA GLU A 132 13.36 -16.70 -13.03
C GLU A 132 12.38 -17.43 -13.95
N ASP A 133 12.51 -18.74 -14.09
CA ASP A 133 11.62 -19.54 -14.95
C ASP A 133 10.21 -19.63 -14.36
N MET A 134 10.08 -19.68 -13.03
CA MET A 134 8.80 -19.59 -12.35
C MET A 134 8.16 -18.20 -12.56
N MET A 135 8.93 -17.13 -12.42
CA MET A 135 8.42 -15.76 -12.66
C MET A 135 7.95 -15.60 -14.11
N ARG A 136 8.72 -16.10 -15.10
CA ARG A 136 8.33 -16.08 -16.51
C ARG A 136 7.03 -16.84 -16.77
N LYS A 137 6.88 -18.04 -16.18
CA LYS A 137 5.66 -18.86 -16.28
C LYS A 137 4.46 -18.10 -15.65
N ALA A 138 4.68 -17.49 -14.48
CA ALA A 138 3.66 -16.70 -13.78
C ALA A 138 3.20 -15.52 -14.64
N MET A 139 4.14 -14.75 -15.20
CA MET A 139 3.83 -13.62 -16.08
C MET A 139 3.04 -14.05 -17.32
N ILE A 140 3.42 -15.13 -17.99
CA ILE A 140 2.70 -15.65 -19.15
C ILE A 140 1.27 -16.04 -18.74
N LYS A 141 1.11 -16.71 -17.61
CA LYS A 141 -0.20 -17.15 -17.11
C LYS A 141 -1.08 -15.96 -16.73
N VAL A 142 -0.57 -15.04 -15.92
CA VAL A 142 -1.31 -13.83 -15.47
C VAL A 142 -1.75 -12.98 -16.66
N LYS A 143 -0.86 -12.80 -17.66
CA LYS A 143 -1.20 -12.12 -18.93
C LYS A 143 -2.36 -12.80 -19.64
N SER A 144 -2.36 -14.15 -19.73
CA SER A 144 -3.43 -14.88 -20.40
C SER A 144 -4.80 -14.66 -19.77
N LEU A 145 -4.84 -14.29 -18.48
CA LEU A 145 -6.05 -13.96 -17.73
C LEU A 145 -6.43 -12.46 -17.83
N GLY A 146 -5.62 -11.64 -18.50
CA GLY A 146 -5.82 -10.20 -18.57
C GLY A 146 -5.67 -9.49 -17.23
N LYS A 147 -4.94 -10.10 -16.30
CA LYS A 147 -4.68 -9.59 -14.94
C LYS A 147 -3.30 -8.96 -14.83
N ILE A 148 -2.99 -8.40 -13.67
CA ILE A 148 -1.71 -7.79 -13.31
C ILE A 148 -0.96 -8.74 -12.38
N LEU A 149 0.37 -8.85 -12.54
CA LEU A 149 1.25 -9.45 -11.55
C LEU A 149 1.85 -8.33 -10.71
N ALA A 150 1.54 -8.30 -9.43
CA ALA A 150 2.09 -7.36 -8.46
C ALA A 150 3.18 -8.06 -7.64
N ALA A 151 4.35 -7.45 -7.52
CA ALA A 151 5.50 -8.13 -6.95
C ALA A 151 6.13 -7.37 -5.78
N HIS A 152 6.23 -8.05 -4.65
CA HIS A 152 7.20 -7.74 -3.60
C HIS A 152 8.58 -8.18 -4.10
N CYS A 153 9.41 -7.21 -4.44
CA CYS A 153 10.71 -7.49 -5.05
C CYS A 153 11.79 -7.59 -3.98
N GLU A 154 12.16 -8.82 -3.65
CA GLU A 154 13.20 -9.10 -2.66
C GLU A 154 14.00 -10.33 -3.05
N ASP A 155 15.33 -10.19 -3.15
CA ASP A 155 16.28 -11.28 -3.33
C ASP A 155 16.66 -11.85 -1.97
N ASN A 156 16.07 -12.98 -1.59
CA ASN A 156 16.27 -13.61 -0.29
C ASN A 156 17.72 -14.03 -0.02
N SER A 157 18.52 -14.22 -1.08
CA SER A 157 19.93 -14.58 -0.95
C SER A 157 20.82 -13.46 -0.41
N LEU A 158 20.31 -12.21 -0.49
CA LEU A 158 21.00 -11.00 -0.06
C LEU A 158 20.56 -10.47 1.32
N LEU A 159 19.60 -11.11 1.97
CA LEU A 159 19.05 -10.60 3.24
C LEU A 159 19.95 -10.82 4.44
N HIS A 160 20.68 -11.94 4.50
CA HIS A 160 21.63 -12.30 5.55
C HIS A 160 21.14 -12.08 7.00
N GLY A 161 19.80 -12.20 7.22
CA GLY A 161 19.18 -11.92 8.52
C GLY A 161 19.06 -10.44 8.85
N GLY A 162 19.14 -9.56 7.85
CA GLY A 162 19.00 -8.12 7.97
C GLY A 162 17.68 -7.70 8.61
N VAL A 163 17.72 -6.60 9.36
CA VAL A 163 16.57 -6.10 10.12
C VAL A 163 16.19 -4.66 9.75
N ILE A 164 17.13 -3.92 9.15
CA ILE A 164 16.99 -2.53 8.68
C ILE A 164 17.87 -2.35 7.43
N HIS A 165 17.88 -1.14 6.85
CA HIS A 165 18.77 -0.80 5.75
C HIS A 165 20.25 -1.01 6.11
N ASP A 166 21.04 -1.56 5.19
CA ASP A 166 22.50 -1.66 5.28
C ASP A 166 23.15 -0.28 5.04
N GLY A 167 23.05 0.57 6.04
CA GLY A 167 23.46 1.97 5.99
C GLY A 167 24.17 2.42 7.25
N ALA A 168 24.24 3.74 7.42
CA ALA A 168 24.96 4.36 8.53
C ALA A 168 24.41 3.96 9.91
N TYR A 169 23.08 3.87 10.04
CA TYR A 169 22.44 3.46 11.29
C TYR A 169 22.79 2.01 11.66
N ALA A 170 22.69 1.08 10.70
CA ALA A 170 23.04 -0.33 10.93
C ALA A 170 24.50 -0.48 11.37
N ALA A 171 25.41 0.18 10.66
CA ALA A 171 26.85 0.17 11.00
C ALA A 171 27.12 0.72 12.40
N ALA A 172 26.50 1.85 12.76
CA ALA A 172 26.69 2.49 14.06
C ALA A 172 26.16 1.66 15.25
N HIS A 173 25.15 0.82 15.01
CA HIS A 173 24.51 0.02 16.06
C HIS A 173 24.85 -1.47 16.01
N GLY A 174 25.69 -1.90 15.06
CA GLY A 174 26.08 -3.31 14.90
C GLY A 174 24.92 -4.23 14.51
N LEU A 175 23.94 -3.69 13.78
CA LEU A 175 22.77 -4.44 13.32
C LEU A 175 22.99 -5.02 11.92
N PRO A 176 22.45 -6.22 11.61
CA PRO A 176 22.54 -6.75 10.27
C PRO A 176 21.64 -5.93 9.31
N GLY A 177 22.24 -5.51 8.18
CA GLY A 177 21.59 -4.66 7.19
C GLY A 177 20.97 -5.45 6.03
N ILE A 178 19.99 -4.85 5.37
CA ILE A 178 19.37 -5.27 4.11
C ILE A 178 19.85 -4.31 3.03
N CYS A 179 20.68 -4.78 2.10
CA CYS A 179 21.22 -3.96 1.03
C CYS A 179 20.14 -3.55 0.02
N SER A 180 20.35 -2.46 -0.73
CA SER A 180 19.41 -2.02 -1.77
C SER A 180 19.36 -2.99 -2.96
N GLU A 181 20.44 -3.75 -3.19
CA GLU A 181 20.50 -4.81 -4.18
C GLU A 181 19.42 -5.86 -4.01
N SER A 182 19.00 -6.12 -2.78
CA SER A 182 17.92 -7.09 -2.52
C SER A 182 16.60 -6.68 -3.17
N GLU A 183 16.35 -5.38 -3.36
CA GLU A 183 15.15 -4.85 -4.00
C GLU A 183 15.34 -4.66 -5.50
N TRP A 184 16.36 -3.92 -5.93
CA TRP A 184 16.44 -3.53 -7.33
C TRP A 184 16.89 -4.67 -8.28
N ARG A 185 17.61 -5.69 -7.82
CA ARG A 185 18.00 -6.84 -8.67
C ARG A 185 16.79 -7.64 -9.19
N PRO A 186 15.87 -8.10 -8.34
CA PRO A 186 14.65 -8.74 -8.83
C PRO A 186 13.81 -7.78 -9.69
N ILE A 187 13.75 -6.48 -9.40
CA ILE A 187 13.08 -5.50 -10.27
C ILE A 187 13.71 -5.51 -11.67
N ALA A 188 15.04 -5.43 -11.78
CA ALA A 188 15.73 -5.46 -13.08
C ALA A 188 15.43 -6.73 -13.87
N ARG A 189 15.48 -7.91 -13.22
CA ARG A 189 15.10 -9.20 -13.81
C ARG A 189 13.66 -9.18 -14.31
N ASP A 190 12.74 -8.77 -13.47
CA ASP A 190 11.30 -8.85 -13.73
C ASP A 190 10.86 -7.85 -14.82
N LEU A 191 11.50 -6.69 -14.91
CA LEU A 191 11.27 -5.74 -15.99
C LEU A 191 11.68 -6.32 -17.35
N CYS A 192 12.80 -7.08 -17.42
CA CYS A 192 13.19 -7.81 -18.64
C CYS A 192 12.14 -8.88 -18.99
N LEU A 193 11.67 -9.63 -18.00
CA LEU A 193 10.62 -10.64 -18.21
C LEU A 193 9.27 -10.03 -18.58
N ALA A 194 8.91 -8.88 -18.02
CA ALA A 194 7.70 -8.15 -18.40
C ALA A 194 7.78 -7.67 -19.86
N ALA A 195 8.93 -7.18 -20.30
CA ALA A 195 9.17 -6.82 -21.70
C ALA A 195 9.09 -8.04 -22.63
N GLU A 196 9.70 -9.17 -22.24
CA GLU A 196 9.68 -10.44 -22.99
C GLU A 196 8.27 -10.99 -23.15
N THR A 197 7.54 -11.08 -22.04
CA THR A 197 6.21 -11.72 -22.00
C THR A 197 5.08 -10.78 -22.40
N GLY A 198 5.27 -9.48 -22.25
CA GLY A 198 4.23 -8.45 -22.37
C GLY A 198 3.17 -8.56 -21.27
N CYS A 199 3.55 -9.05 -20.08
CA CYS A 199 2.69 -9.06 -18.90
C CYS A 199 2.52 -7.65 -18.34
N SER A 200 1.30 -7.29 -17.92
CA SER A 200 1.07 -6.12 -17.09
C SER A 200 1.70 -6.34 -15.72
N TYR A 201 2.74 -5.56 -15.38
CA TYR A 201 3.54 -5.74 -14.17
C TYR A 201 3.41 -4.55 -13.23
N HIS A 202 3.34 -4.79 -11.93
CA HIS A 202 3.29 -3.77 -10.90
C HIS A 202 4.33 -4.04 -9.83
N VAL A 203 5.18 -3.05 -9.55
CA VAL A 203 6.23 -3.15 -8.52
C VAL A 203 5.69 -2.54 -7.24
N CYS A 204 5.54 -3.37 -6.20
CA CYS A 204 5.04 -2.93 -4.90
C CYS A 204 6.09 -2.10 -4.15
N HIS A 205 5.63 -1.16 -3.33
CA HIS A 205 6.34 -0.41 -2.28
C HIS A 205 7.84 -0.18 -2.51
N ILE A 206 8.23 0.39 -3.67
CA ILE A 206 9.66 0.66 -3.96
C ILE A 206 10.24 1.64 -2.94
N SER A 207 11.50 1.41 -2.55
CA SER A 207 12.17 2.15 -1.49
C SER A 207 13.54 2.73 -1.86
N CYS A 208 14.15 2.32 -2.98
CA CYS A 208 15.50 2.76 -3.33
C CYS A 208 15.59 3.46 -4.69
N LYS A 209 16.60 4.30 -4.87
CA LYS A 209 16.83 5.14 -6.06
C LYS A 209 17.08 4.32 -7.33
N GLU A 210 17.72 3.16 -7.20
CA GLU A 210 17.97 2.27 -8.32
C GLU A 210 16.65 1.72 -8.88
N SER A 211 15.68 1.38 -8.01
CA SER A 211 14.34 0.95 -8.43
C SER A 211 13.63 2.04 -9.22
N VAL A 212 13.71 3.29 -8.78
CA VAL A 212 13.13 4.43 -9.51
C VAL A 212 13.76 4.57 -10.90
N ALA A 213 15.09 4.48 -11.00
CA ALA A 213 15.81 4.59 -12.26
C ALA A 213 15.42 3.48 -13.24
N LEU A 214 15.44 2.22 -12.80
CA LEU A 214 15.08 1.05 -13.59
C LEU A 214 13.63 1.13 -14.13
N ILE A 215 12.69 1.51 -13.29
CA ILE A 215 11.28 1.62 -13.69
C ILE A 215 11.10 2.78 -14.68
N ARG A 216 11.78 3.91 -14.48
CA ARG A 216 11.75 5.05 -15.41
C ARG A 216 12.25 4.63 -16.79
N GLU A 217 13.36 3.91 -16.86
CA GLU A 217 13.92 3.39 -18.11
C GLU A 217 12.98 2.38 -18.78
N ALA A 218 12.40 1.45 -18.03
CA ALA A 218 11.47 0.46 -18.55
C ALA A 218 10.20 1.12 -19.13
N LYS A 219 9.63 2.12 -18.44
CA LYS A 219 8.51 2.91 -18.95
C LYS A 219 8.86 3.64 -20.26
N ALA A 220 10.04 4.26 -20.32
CA ALA A 220 10.51 4.93 -21.52
C ALA A 220 10.71 3.94 -22.69
N ALA A 221 11.06 2.69 -22.40
CA ALA A 221 11.16 1.60 -23.38
C ALA A 221 9.79 0.99 -23.77
N GLY A 222 8.68 1.44 -23.18
CA GLY A 222 7.32 0.98 -23.50
C GLY A 222 6.91 -0.31 -22.79
N VAL A 223 7.60 -0.72 -21.73
CA VAL A 223 7.18 -1.85 -20.89
C VAL A 223 5.90 -1.48 -20.14
N ASP A 224 4.92 -2.37 -20.10
CA ASP A 224 3.68 -2.16 -19.34
C ASP A 224 3.91 -2.38 -17.84
N VAL A 225 4.59 -1.41 -17.22
CA VAL A 225 4.93 -1.41 -15.79
C VAL A 225 4.38 -0.18 -15.08
N THR A 226 3.95 -0.41 -13.83
CA THR A 226 3.66 0.65 -12.85
C THR A 226 4.32 0.31 -11.52
N CYS A 227 4.44 1.29 -10.64
CA CYS A 227 4.94 1.07 -9.30
C CYS A 227 4.21 1.93 -8.27
N GLU A 228 4.33 1.52 -7.04
CA GLU A 228 3.88 2.27 -5.87
C GLU A 228 5.02 2.48 -4.88
N THR A 229 4.88 3.49 -4.04
CA THR A 229 5.67 3.70 -2.83
C THR A 229 4.77 4.01 -1.65
N ALA A 230 5.31 4.08 -0.44
CA ALA A 230 4.51 4.31 0.76
C ALA A 230 4.87 5.64 1.45
N PRO A 231 3.95 6.19 2.28
CA PRO A 231 4.20 7.44 2.98
C PRO A 231 5.48 7.44 3.82
N HIS A 232 5.83 6.29 4.42
CA HIS A 232 7.02 6.19 5.25
C HIS A 232 8.32 6.28 4.43
N TYR A 233 8.37 5.83 3.17
CA TYR A 233 9.54 5.99 2.29
C TYR A 233 9.66 7.41 1.71
N LEU A 234 8.55 8.13 1.61
CA LEU A 234 8.56 9.52 1.11
C LEU A 234 8.94 10.54 2.19
N LEU A 235 8.70 10.22 3.46
CA LEU A 235 8.80 11.19 4.56
C LEU A 235 9.90 10.87 5.57
N LEU A 236 10.40 9.64 5.61
CA LEU A 236 11.41 9.19 6.56
C LEU A 236 12.59 8.53 5.84
N ASP A 237 13.74 8.51 6.50
CA ASP A 237 14.92 7.79 6.05
C ASP A 237 15.65 7.14 7.25
N GLU A 238 16.84 6.54 7.04
CA GLU A 238 17.58 5.85 8.09
C GLU A 238 17.99 6.73 9.27
N ASN A 239 18.02 8.07 9.10
CA ASN A 239 18.34 9.01 10.18
C ASN A 239 17.19 9.15 11.19
N ASP A 240 15.97 8.76 10.81
CA ASP A 240 14.78 8.79 11.70
C ASP A 240 14.67 7.52 12.55
N LEU A 241 15.47 6.49 12.27
CA LEU A 241 15.38 5.20 12.96
C LEU A 241 15.60 5.33 14.47
N GLN A 242 14.81 4.59 15.21
CA GLN A 242 14.89 4.45 16.66
C GLN A 242 14.87 2.96 17.03
N PRO A 243 15.36 2.56 18.22
CA PRO A 243 15.44 1.15 18.62
C PRO A 243 14.09 0.55 19.02
N HIS A 244 13.03 0.90 18.26
CA HIS A 244 11.64 0.45 18.47
C HIS A 244 11.10 -0.32 17.27
N GLY A 245 10.31 -1.37 17.53
CA GLY A 245 9.70 -2.16 16.48
C GLY A 245 8.81 -1.37 15.51
N ARG A 246 8.31 -0.19 15.89
CA ARG A 246 7.55 0.71 15.02
C ARG A 246 8.36 1.30 13.85
N PHE A 247 9.68 1.12 13.85
CA PHE A 247 10.56 1.50 12.73
C PHE A 247 11.00 0.29 11.90
N LYS A 248 10.43 -0.89 12.15
CA LYS A 248 10.74 -2.10 11.38
C LYS A 248 9.64 -2.39 10.38
N MET A 249 9.94 -2.13 9.10
CA MET A 249 9.13 -2.46 7.94
C MET A 249 10.02 -3.06 6.84
N ASN A 250 9.43 -3.70 5.85
CA ASN A 250 10.14 -4.26 4.70
C ASN A 250 9.41 -3.89 3.40
N PRO A 251 10.08 -3.21 2.48
CA PRO A 251 11.48 -2.73 2.52
C PRO A 251 11.79 -1.85 3.73
N PRO A 252 13.06 -1.78 4.18
CA PRO A 252 13.44 -0.89 5.27
C PRO A 252 13.52 0.58 4.82
N LEU A 253 13.43 1.51 5.77
CA LEU A 253 13.75 2.92 5.50
C LEU A 253 15.18 3.02 5.00
N ARG A 254 15.38 3.57 3.80
CA ARG A 254 16.68 3.68 3.12
C ARG A 254 17.37 5.00 3.46
N SER A 255 18.40 5.34 2.70
CA SER A 255 19.13 6.60 2.85
C SER A 255 18.30 7.82 2.44
N GLU A 256 18.74 9.01 2.87
CA GLU A 256 18.17 10.29 2.42
C GLU A 256 18.15 10.42 0.88
N LYS A 257 19.21 9.95 0.21
CA LYS A 257 19.30 9.96 -1.26
C LYS A 257 18.25 9.07 -1.93
N ASP A 258 17.89 7.96 -1.30
CA ASP A 258 16.82 7.10 -1.79
C ASP A 258 15.46 7.79 -1.64
N ARG A 259 15.21 8.43 -0.49
CA ARG A 259 14.01 9.24 -0.26
C ARG A 259 13.88 10.40 -1.26
N GLU A 260 14.98 11.11 -1.53
CA GLU A 260 15.01 12.17 -2.55
C GLU A 260 14.64 11.65 -3.94
N ALA A 261 15.20 10.52 -4.35
CA ALA A 261 14.88 9.90 -5.64
C ALA A 261 13.41 9.44 -5.74
N LEU A 262 12.82 8.95 -4.64
CA LEU A 262 11.39 8.63 -4.60
C LEU A 262 10.53 9.90 -4.77
N LEU A 263 10.90 11.02 -4.13
CA LEU A 263 10.22 12.30 -4.30
C LEU A 263 10.34 12.82 -5.74
N GLU A 264 11.51 12.71 -6.37
CA GLU A 264 11.70 13.03 -7.78
C GLU A 264 10.80 12.14 -8.66
N GLY A 265 10.79 10.82 -8.43
CA GLY A 265 9.94 9.88 -9.17
C GLY A 265 8.44 10.13 -8.98
N LEU A 266 8.05 10.65 -7.82
CA LEU A 266 6.66 11.08 -7.57
C LEU A 266 6.30 12.33 -8.39
N CYS A 267 7.23 13.28 -8.50
CA CYS A 267 7.02 14.54 -9.22
C CYS A 267 7.03 14.35 -10.75
N ASP A 268 7.94 13.53 -11.28
CA ASP A 268 8.09 13.32 -12.73
C ASP A 268 7.12 12.27 -13.31
N GLY A 269 6.37 11.56 -12.44
CA GLY A 269 5.38 10.58 -12.84
C GLY A 269 5.94 9.16 -13.04
N THR A 270 7.19 8.91 -12.65
CA THR A 270 7.75 7.55 -12.61
C THR A 270 6.99 6.69 -11.60
N ILE A 271 6.66 7.24 -10.42
CA ILE A 271 5.81 6.59 -9.43
C ILE A 271 4.34 6.89 -9.74
N ASP A 272 3.57 5.83 -9.93
CA ASP A 272 2.19 5.91 -10.41
C ASP A 272 1.18 6.16 -9.29
N MET A 273 1.39 5.56 -8.12
CA MET A 273 0.46 5.61 -7.00
C MET A 273 1.17 5.53 -5.65
N ILE A 274 0.45 5.84 -4.60
CA ILE A 274 0.88 5.67 -3.21
C ILE A 274 -0.04 4.63 -2.58
N ALA A 275 0.56 3.58 -2.05
CA ALA A 275 -0.10 2.59 -1.22
C ALA A 275 0.46 2.65 0.19
N THR A 276 -0.31 2.21 1.19
CA THR A 276 0.12 2.39 2.58
C THR A 276 1.02 1.29 3.09
N ASP A 277 0.96 0.13 2.48
CA ASP A 277 1.51 -1.10 3.06
C ASP A 277 1.10 -1.23 4.53
N HIS A 278 -0.21 -1.00 4.79
CA HIS A 278 -0.78 -1.11 6.13
C HIS A 278 -0.66 -2.54 6.61
N ALA A 279 0.36 -2.81 7.44
CA ALA A 279 0.78 -4.15 7.86
C ALA A 279 0.75 -4.28 9.39
N PRO A 280 -0.45 -4.39 9.98
CA PRO A 280 -0.64 -4.45 11.44
C PRO A 280 -0.07 -5.71 12.06
N HIS A 281 0.47 -5.54 13.27
CA HIS A 281 0.94 -6.58 14.18
C HIS A 281 0.47 -6.27 15.60
N SER A 282 0.43 -7.28 16.46
CA SER A 282 0.05 -7.09 17.85
C SER A 282 1.06 -6.22 18.61
N ALA A 283 0.59 -5.57 19.67
CA ALA A 283 1.47 -4.75 20.51
C ALA A 283 2.63 -5.57 21.10
N GLU A 284 2.37 -6.82 21.48
CA GLU A 284 3.39 -7.74 22.00
C GLU A 284 4.47 -8.07 20.96
N GLU A 285 4.06 -8.28 19.70
CA GLU A 285 5.01 -8.54 18.61
C GLU A 285 5.91 -7.34 18.36
N LYS A 286 5.33 -6.13 18.35
CA LYS A 286 6.06 -4.88 18.08
C LYS A 286 6.84 -4.34 19.28
N ALA A 287 6.56 -4.81 20.49
CA ALA A 287 7.32 -4.47 21.70
C ALA A 287 8.69 -5.16 21.80
N ARG A 288 9.02 -6.07 20.88
CA ARG A 288 10.28 -6.85 20.91
C ARG A 288 11.51 -6.08 20.42
N GLY A 289 11.39 -4.77 20.20
CA GLY A 289 12.45 -3.91 19.69
C GLY A 289 12.69 -4.08 18.19
N LEU A 290 13.68 -3.35 17.67
CA LEU A 290 13.96 -3.28 16.25
C LEU A 290 14.39 -4.64 15.66
N GLU A 291 15.21 -5.41 16.37
CA GLU A 291 15.73 -6.69 15.88
C GLU A 291 14.65 -7.80 15.81
N LYS A 292 13.85 -7.93 16.87
CA LYS A 292 12.98 -9.12 17.07
C LYS A 292 11.53 -8.89 16.70
N SER A 293 11.12 -7.67 16.45
CA SER A 293 9.78 -7.40 15.95
C SER A 293 9.61 -7.94 14.53
N PRO A 294 8.40 -8.38 14.13
CA PRO A 294 8.12 -8.65 12.73
C PRO A 294 8.15 -7.35 11.90
N PHE A 295 8.40 -7.49 10.61
CA PHE A 295 8.30 -6.40 9.66
C PHE A 295 6.83 -5.98 9.46
N GLY A 296 6.60 -4.68 9.33
CA GLY A 296 5.29 -4.07 9.08
C GLY A 296 4.93 -2.97 10.08
N VAL A 297 4.28 -1.94 9.57
CA VAL A 297 3.78 -0.79 10.33
C VAL A 297 2.36 -0.46 9.88
N VAL A 298 1.62 0.33 10.67
CA VAL A 298 0.30 0.80 10.27
C VAL A 298 0.36 2.20 9.69
N GLY A 299 -0.43 2.47 8.65
CA GLY A 299 -0.37 3.74 7.93
C GLY A 299 -1.69 4.24 7.36
N ILE A 300 -2.70 3.37 7.19
CA ILE A 300 -3.90 3.70 6.41
C ILE A 300 -4.71 4.87 6.97
N GLU A 301 -4.76 5.04 8.29
CA GLU A 301 -5.48 6.14 8.95
C GLU A 301 -4.74 7.47 8.88
N THR A 302 -3.44 7.46 8.56
CA THR A 302 -2.57 8.63 8.64
C THR A 302 -1.94 9.01 7.30
N ALA A 303 -2.10 8.21 6.25
CA ALA A 303 -1.48 8.44 4.95
C ALA A 303 -1.83 9.81 4.35
N PHE A 304 -3.12 10.11 4.19
CA PHE A 304 -3.54 11.39 3.60
C PHE A 304 -3.07 12.60 4.44
N PRO A 305 -3.31 12.68 5.76
CA PRO A 305 -2.86 13.84 6.54
C PRO A 305 -1.34 14.02 6.54
N LEU A 306 -0.55 12.95 6.53
CA LEU A 306 0.91 13.03 6.39
C LEU A 306 1.31 13.60 5.03
N LEU A 307 0.82 13.02 3.96
CA LEU A 307 1.14 13.45 2.58
C LEU A 307 0.63 14.87 2.30
N TYR A 308 -0.57 15.21 2.76
CA TYR A 308 -1.10 16.55 2.65
C TYR A 308 -0.22 17.58 3.38
N THR A 309 0.18 17.28 4.60
CA THR A 309 0.99 18.17 5.43
C THR A 309 2.40 18.37 4.85
N TYR A 310 3.08 17.27 4.57
CA TYR A 310 4.52 17.31 4.28
C TYR A 310 4.84 17.39 2.78
N LEU A 311 3.89 17.08 1.89
CA LEU A 311 4.10 17.23 0.46
C LEU A 311 3.25 18.34 -0.16
N VAL A 312 1.96 18.40 0.14
CA VAL A 312 1.08 19.41 -0.49
C VAL A 312 1.27 20.78 0.15
N LYS A 313 1.17 20.90 1.48
CA LYS A 313 1.38 22.19 2.17
C LYS A 313 2.82 22.68 2.05
N ALA A 314 3.78 21.79 1.89
CA ALA A 314 5.17 22.13 1.62
C ALA A 314 5.44 22.52 0.14
N GLY A 315 4.46 22.38 -0.75
CA GLY A 315 4.59 22.76 -2.16
C GLY A 315 5.38 21.77 -3.02
N VAL A 316 5.58 20.53 -2.56
CA VAL A 316 6.28 19.47 -3.32
C VAL A 316 5.40 18.98 -4.47
N ILE A 317 4.12 18.71 -4.19
CA ILE A 317 3.11 18.33 -5.18
C ILE A 317 1.81 19.12 -4.96
N SER A 318 0.95 19.20 -5.98
CA SER A 318 -0.38 19.77 -5.82
C SER A 318 -1.36 18.82 -5.13
N LEU A 319 -2.47 19.36 -4.60
CA LEU A 319 -3.53 18.55 -4.00
C LEU A 319 -4.17 17.60 -5.02
N GLU A 320 -4.38 18.08 -6.25
CA GLU A 320 -4.91 17.27 -7.35
C GLU A 320 -3.98 16.11 -7.68
N ARG A 321 -2.65 16.34 -7.65
CA ARG A 321 -1.67 15.26 -7.86
C ARG A 321 -1.76 14.23 -6.74
N LEU A 322 -1.90 14.65 -5.49
CA LEU A 322 -2.09 13.73 -4.36
C LEU A 322 -3.36 12.89 -4.52
N VAL A 323 -4.49 13.51 -4.91
CA VAL A 323 -5.74 12.79 -5.17
C VAL A 323 -5.57 11.79 -6.32
N ALA A 324 -4.88 12.18 -7.40
CA ALA A 324 -4.60 11.26 -8.50
C ALA A 324 -3.80 10.03 -8.04
N LEU A 325 -2.79 10.23 -7.18
CA LEU A 325 -1.95 9.14 -6.66
C LEU A 325 -2.68 8.19 -5.69
N LEU A 326 -3.68 8.70 -4.96
CA LEU A 326 -4.43 7.93 -3.97
C LEU A 326 -5.77 7.37 -4.50
N CYS A 327 -6.27 7.87 -5.63
CA CYS A 327 -7.59 7.50 -6.13
C CYS A 327 -7.58 7.09 -7.60
N ASP A 328 -7.18 8.02 -8.50
CA ASP A 328 -7.43 7.87 -9.93
C ASP A 328 -6.49 6.86 -10.58
N ASN A 329 -5.21 6.96 -10.25
CA ASN A 329 -4.17 6.12 -10.85
C ASN A 329 -4.30 4.64 -10.44
N PRO A 330 -4.46 4.29 -9.14
CA PRO A 330 -4.68 2.91 -8.75
C PRO A 330 -5.93 2.32 -9.42
N ARG A 331 -7.06 3.05 -9.43
CA ARG A 331 -8.29 2.60 -10.09
C ARG A 331 -8.11 2.39 -11.59
N ARG A 332 -7.45 3.31 -12.28
CA ARG A 332 -7.17 3.20 -13.70
C ARG A 332 -6.28 2.00 -14.01
N ARG A 333 -5.20 1.82 -13.24
CA ARG A 333 -4.27 0.70 -13.46
C ARG A 333 -4.93 -0.65 -13.26
N PHE A 334 -5.67 -0.82 -12.18
CA PHE A 334 -6.29 -2.08 -11.81
C PHE A 334 -7.73 -2.22 -12.36
N ARG A 335 -8.16 -1.28 -13.22
CA ARG A 335 -9.47 -1.27 -13.88
C ARG A 335 -10.64 -1.33 -12.89
N LEU A 336 -10.48 -0.66 -11.76
CA LEU A 336 -11.50 -0.55 -10.74
C LEU A 336 -12.43 0.64 -11.04
N PRO A 337 -13.74 0.49 -10.87
CA PRO A 337 -14.65 1.62 -11.04
C PRO A 337 -14.42 2.69 -9.98
N LEU A 338 -14.67 3.95 -10.30
CA LEU A 338 -14.64 5.02 -9.29
C LEU A 338 -15.70 4.80 -8.21
N GLY A 339 -16.86 4.24 -8.60
CA GLY A 339 -17.98 4.11 -7.69
C GLY A 339 -18.59 5.47 -7.31
N ASN A 340 -19.39 5.48 -6.26
CA ASN A 340 -20.01 6.68 -5.70
C ASN A 340 -19.52 6.97 -4.28
N GLY A 341 -18.43 6.34 -3.86
CA GLY A 341 -17.83 6.56 -2.56
C GLY A 341 -17.09 7.89 -2.49
N PHE A 342 -17.16 8.55 -1.34
CA PHE A 342 -16.47 9.81 -1.11
C PHE A 342 -16.06 9.97 0.36
N SER A 343 -15.12 10.88 0.60
CA SER A 343 -14.70 11.29 1.93
C SER A 343 -14.73 12.80 2.08
N VAL A 344 -14.96 13.27 3.31
CA VAL A 344 -15.09 14.70 3.68
C VAL A 344 -14.05 15.04 4.71
N TRP A 345 -13.34 16.14 4.49
CA TRP A 345 -12.16 16.48 5.25
C TRP A 345 -12.15 17.94 5.70
N ASP A 346 -11.76 18.16 6.96
CA ASP A 346 -11.30 19.47 7.41
C ASP A 346 -9.80 19.60 7.18
N LEU A 347 -9.42 20.28 6.11
CA LEU A 347 -8.01 20.44 5.74
C LEU A 347 -7.25 21.43 6.64
N ASN A 348 -7.96 22.21 7.47
CA ASN A 348 -7.37 23.20 8.37
C ASN A 348 -7.16 22.65 9.79
N GLU A 349 -7.83 21.56 10.14
CA GLU A 349 -7.69 20.97 11.45
C GLU A 349 -6.32 20.32 11.63
N ALA A 350 -5.60 20.81 12.64
CA ALA A 350 -4.29 20.29 13.03
C ALA A 350 -4.43 19.37 14.24
N TYR A 351 -3.72 18.23 14.21
CA TYR A 351 -3.66 17.32 15.35
C TYR A 351 -2.31 16.60 15.39
N ARG A 352 -2.03 15.92 16.50
CA ARG A 352 -0.88 15.02 16.61
C ARG A 352 -1.34 13.59 16.42
N ILE A 353 -0.54 12.82 15.69
CA ILE A 353 -0.81 11.39 15.49
C ILE A 353 -0.66 10.68 16.84
N ASP A 354 -1.75 10.13 17.33
CA ASP A 354 -1.80 9.30 18.53
C ASP A 354 -2.29 7.89 18.16
N PRO A 355 -1.42 6.87 18.24
CA PRO A 355 -1.82 5.49 17.96
C PRO A 355 -2.92 4.94 18.88
N ALA A 356 -3.14 5.55 20.05
CA ALA A 356 -4.23 5.15 20.93
C ALA A 356 -5.62 5.41 20.33
N GLU A 357 -5.73 6.39 19.41
CA GLU A 357 -6.96 6.73 18.71
C GLU A 357 -7.25 5.85 17.49
N PHE A 358 -6.31 5.00 17.04
CA PHE A 358 -6.50 4.20 15.83
C PHE A 358 -7.63 3.18 15.96
N ILE A 359 -8.36 2.95 14.88
CA ILE A 359 -9.38 1.91 14.75
C ILE A 359 -8.73 0.56 14.44
N SER A 360 -7.66 0.55 13.64
CA SER A 360 -6.83 -0.63 13.44
C SER A 360 -6.43 -1.26 14.76
N LEU A 361 -6.34 -2.57 14.83
CA LEU A 361 -5.82 -3.27 16.01
C LEU A 361 -4.31 -3.02 16.17
N GLY A 362 -3.60 -2.79 15.06
CA GLY A 362 -2.20 -2.39 15.08
C GLY A 362 -2.01 -0.97 15.61
N ARG A 363 -0.89 -0.75 16.31
CA ARG A 363 -0.53 0.55 16.92
C ARG A 363 0.86 1.05 16.51
N ALA A 364 1.63 0.21 15.81
CA ALA A 364 3.02 0.51 15.49
C ALA A 364 3.11 1.40 14.25
N THR A 365 3.26 2.70 14.45
CA THR A 365 3.53 3.68 13.39
C THR A 365 4.80 4.46 13.71
N PRO A 366 5.69 4.70 12.71
CA PRO A 366 6.86 5.54 12.91
C PRO A 366 6.50 7.03 13.09
N PHE A 367 5.27 7.42 12.79
CA PHE A 367 4.78 8.81 12.78
C PHE A 367 4.14 9.28 14.08
N GLU A 368 4.18 8.47 15.15
CA GLU A 368 3.62 8.83 16.46
C GLU A 368 4.12 10.19 16.94
N GLY A 369 3.21 11.08 17.35
CA GLY A 369 3.49 12.41 17.86
C GLY A 369 3.74 13.47 16.79
N MET A 370 3.84 13.10 15.51
CA MET A 370 3.98 14.07 14.43
C MET A 370 2.71 14.91 14.29
N GLN A 371 2.90 16.22 14.06
CA GLN A 371 1.79 17.13 13.82
C GLN A 371 1.39 17.07 12.34
N VAL A 372 0.10 16.89 12.10
CA VAL A 372 -0.46 16.83 10.75
C VAL A 372 -1.70 17.73 10.62
N TYR A 373 -2.06 18.01 9.39
CA TYR A 373 -3.27 18.72 8.99
C TYR A 373 -4.15 17.82 8.13
N GLY A 374 -5.45 18.04 8.20
CA GLY A 374 -6.42 17.28 7.41
C GLY A 374 -7.00 16.12 8.20
N ARG A 375 -8.17 16.34 8.80
CA ARG A 375 -8.90 15.30 9.54
C ARG A 375 -10.12 14.84 8.75
N CYS A 376 -10.25 13.53 8.57
CA CYS A 376 -11.43 12.94 7.94
C CYS A 376 -12.64 13.06 8.87
N LYS A 377 -13.69 13.70 8.39
CA LYS A 377 -14.94 13.89 9.14
C LYS A 377 -15.99 12.85 8.78
N PHE A 378 -15.95 12.37 7.54
CA PHE A 378 -17.00 11.47 7.06
C PHE A 378 -16.49 10.67 5.85
N THR A 379 -16.90 9.40 5.77
CA THR A 379 -16.68 8.56 4.59
C THR A 379 -17.94 7.76 4.28
N GLN A 380 -18.36 7.78 3.01
CA GLN A 380 -19.54 7.07 2.53
C GLN A 380 -19.17 6.10 1.40
N VAL A 381 -19.77 4.92 1.40
CA VAL A 381 -19.62 3.90 0.37
C VAL A 381 -20.98 3.29 0.08
N GLY A 382 -21.39 3.25 -1.19
CA GLY A 382 -22.66 2.64 -1.60
C GLY A 382 -23.89 3.24 -0.91
N GLY A 383 -23.87 4.54 -0.59
CA GLY A 383 -24.94 5.22 0.13
C GLY A 383 -24.98 4.96 1.65
N ARG A 384 -24.02 4.18 2.19
CA ARG A 384 -23.93 3.87 3.62
C ARG A 384 -22.75 4.63 4.25
N THR A 385 -22.94 5.15 5.46
CA THR A 385 -21.86 5.75 6.26
C THR A 385 -20.89 4.64 6.70
N ALA A 386 -19.65 4.70 6.20
CA ALA A 386 -18.57 3.80 6.61
C ALA A 386 -17.78 4.36 7.81
N TRP A 387 -17.66 5.69 7.88
CA TRP A 387 -17.02 6.43 8.97
C TRP A 387 -17.70 7.77 9.18
N GLU A 388 -17.83 8.16 10.44
CA GLU A 388 -18.23 9.51 10.87
C GLU A 388 -17.51 9.84 12.17
N GLU A 389 -16.84 10.98 12.20
CA GLU A 389 -16.22 11.51 13.43
C GLU A 389 -17.32 11.95 14.41
N LYS A 390 -17.21 11.54 15.67
CA LYS A 390 -18.19 11.80 16.71
C LYS A 390 -17.87 13.10 17.47
#